data_53664e8a7310060de3cd156d28d6ee59
#
_entry.id   53664e8a7310060de3cd156d28d6ee59
#
_cell.length_a   1.000
_cell.length_b   1.000
_cell.length_c   1.000
_cell.angle_alpha   90.00
_cell.angle_beta   90.00
_cell.angle_gamma   90.00
#
_symmetry.space_group_name_H-M   'P 1'
#
loop_
_entity.id
_entity.type
_entity.pdbx_description
1 polymer ?
#
loop_
_entity_poly.entity_id
_entity_poly.type
_entity_poly.pdbx_seq_one_letter_code
_entity_poly.pdbx_strand_id
1 'polypeptide(L)'
;MSPPDDQPVPDVDRLAHSMLLLRGVHHDHHAASDEHAGRRSWPKTWDFANDPQRAAAVREASRADRERYLTGGLQPVDCRFCHVTVTVKRHGPGHTAVQWNTEAVQRCAHFAEVRASGGDTARTRACPKMSDSIDHAVAEGYLTEEHQD
;
A
#
# COMPACT_ATOMS: atom_id res chain seq x y z
N MET A 1 8.64 46.86 -12.65
CA MET A 1 7.57 45.82 -12.65
C MET A 1 7.74 45.01 -13.92
N SER A 2 8.46 43.89 -13.81
CA SER A 2 8.69 42.98 -14.95
C SER A 2 7.47 42.10 -15.13
N PRO A 3 7.04 41.77 -16.36
CA PRO A 3 5.92 40.87 -16.61
C PRO A 3 6.29 39.44 -16.22
N PRO A 4 5.30 38.62 -15.83
CA PRO A 4 5.55 37.21 -15.47
C PRO A 4 6.00 36.40 -16.69
N ASP A 5 6.98 35.54 -16.48
CA ASP A 5 7.51 34.58 -17.44
C ASP A 5 6.35 33.76 -18.05
N ASP A 6 6.14 33.98 -19.33
CA ASP A 6 5.27 33.17 -20.18
C ASP A 6 5.99 31.84 -20.47
N GLN A 7 5.90 30.88 -19.52
CA GLN A 7 6.36 29.54 -19.78
C GLN A 7 5.34 28.85 -20.70
N PRO A 8 5.78 28.34 -21.86
CA PRO A 8 4.87 27.66 -22.78
C PRO A 8 4.25 26.43 -22.07
N VAL A 9 2.93 26.44 -22.03
CA VAL A 9 2.13 25.31 -21.53
C VAL A 9 2.55 24.07 -22.32
N PRO A 10 2.95 22.97 -21.68
CA PRO A 10 3.33 21.75 -22.38
C PRO A 10 2.14 21.23 -23.19
N ASP A 11 2.40 20.93 -24.46
CA ASP A 11 1.42 20.37 -25.39
C ASP A 11 1.05 18.96 -24.94
N VAL A 12 -0.05 18.85 -24.22
CA VAL A 12 -0.58 17.58 -23.66
C VAL A 12 -0.95 16.58 -24.76
N ASP A 13 -1.41 17.07 -25.90
CA ASP A 13 -1.79 16.22 -27.05
C ASP A 13 -0.55 15.59 -27.66
N ARG A 14 0.54 16.32 -27.75
CA ARG A 14 1.84 15.82 -28.23
C ARG A 14 2.43 14.78 -27.26
N LEU A 15 2.31 15.00 -25.96
CA LEU A 15 2.74 14.03 -24.93
C LEU A 15 1.89 12.78 -24.96
N ALA A 16 0.57 12.92 -25.08
CA ALA A 16 -0.35 11.77 -25.20
C ALA A 16 -0.08 10.97 -26.47
N HIS A 17 0.18 11.64 -27.61
CA HIS A 17 0.51 10.98 -28.86
C HIS A 17 1.84 10.22 -28.78
N SER A 18 2.86 10.79 -28.14
CA SER A 18 4.15 10.10 -27.96
C SER A 18 4.03 8.88 -27.03
N MET A 19 3.18 8.95 -26.00
CA MET A 19 2.89 7.80 -25.12
C MET A 19 2.12 6.70 -25.85
N LEU A 20 1.20 7.03 -26.74
CA LEU A 20 0.48 6.08 -27.59
C LEU A 20 1.42 5.37 -28.57
N LEU A 21 2.37 6.09 -29.16
CA LEU A 21 3.40 5.51 -30.05
C LEU A 21 4.33 4.55 -29.29
N LEU A 22 4.69 4.88 -28.07
CA LEU A 22 5.50 3.99 -27.22
C LEU A 22 4.73 2.72 -26.80
N ARG A 23 3.41 2.82 -26.65
CA ARG A 23 2.54 1.68 -26.34
C ARG A 23 2.28 0.78 -27.55
N GLY A 24 2.24 1.35 -28.75
CA GLY A 24 2.04 0.60 -30.00
C GLY A 24 3.21 -0.29 -30.40
N VAL A 25 4.42 -0.02 -29.93
CA VAL A 25 5.62 -0.83 -30.24
C VAL A 25 5.66 -2.18 -29.48
N HIS A 26 4.76 -2.37 -28.47
CA HIS A 26 4.74 -3.60 -27.67
C HIS A 26 3.66 -4.62 -28.05
N HIS A 27 2.84 -4.38 -29.11
CA HIS A 27 1.70 -5.25 -29.42
C HIS A 27 1.82 -6.15 -30.64
N ASP A 28 2.95 -6.13 -31.39
CA ASP A 28 3.11 -6.94 -32.60
C ASP A 28 4.07 -8.15 -32.41
N HIS A 29 3.88 -8.94 -31.34
CA HIS A 29 4.64 -10.18 -31.18
C HIS A 29 3.78 -11.43 -30.99
N HIS A 30 2.61 -11.49 -31.62
CA HIS A 30 1.81 -12.71 -31.66
C HIS A 30 1.58 -13.22 -33.09
N ALA A 31 2.57 -13.20 -33.95
CA ALA A 31 2.59 -14.07 -35.14
C ALA A 31 4.00 -14.10 -35.69
N ALA A 32 4.69 -15.17 -35.49
CA ALA A 32 5.61 -15.85 -36.39
C ALA A 32 6.79 -16.50 -35.67
N SER A 33 6.82 -17.82 -35.77
CA SER A 33 7.99 -18.69 -35.95
C SER A 33 9.14 -18.63 -34.93
N ASP A 34 9.28 -19.75 -34.26
CA ASP A 34 10.50 -20.37 -33.73
C ASP A 34 11.80 -19.94 -34.44
N GLU A 35 12.42 -18.87 -33.97
CA GLU A 35 13.86 -18.62 -34.18
C GLU A 35 14.35 -17.42 -33.38
N HIS A 36 14.14 -17.41 -32.05
CA HIS A 36 14.87 -16.49 -31.16
C HIS A 36 15.31 -17.20 -29.86
N ALA A 37 16.17 -18.19 -30.05
CA ALA A 37 17.09 -18.62 -29.00
C ALA A 37 18.03 -17.45 -28.66
N GLY A 38 17.64 -16.59 -27.70
CA GLY A 38 18.51 -15.49 -27.29
C GLY A 38 17.91 -14.42 -26.40
N ARG A 39 16.61 -14.34 -26.25
CA ARG A 39 16.03 -13.42 -25.25
C ARG A 39 16.12 -14.07 -23.89
N ARG A 40 17.07 -13.61 -23.08
CA ARG A 40 17.07 -13.87 -21.64
C ARG A 40 15.81 -13.24 -21.07
N SER A 41 14.71 -14.01 -21.09
CA SER A 41 13.56 -13.73 -20.24
C SER A 41 14.09 -13.80 -18.80
N TRP A 42 14.04 -12.69 -18.10
CA TRP A 42 14.32 -12.73 -16.67
C TRP A 42 13.26 -13.63 -16.04
N PRO A 43 13.63 -14.76 -15.47
CA PRO A 43 12.66 -15.63 -14.83
C PRO A 43 12.01 -14.82 -13.70
N LYS A 44 10.69 -14.62 -13.76
CA LYS A 44 9.94 -13.95 -12.70
C LYS A 44 10.03 -14.68 -11.36
N THR A 45 10.50 -15.91 -11.39
CA THR A 45 10.61 -16.79 -10.23
C THR A 45 11.90 -17.57 -10.35
N TRP A 46 12.66 -17.64 -9.28
CA TRP A 46 13.81 -18.52 -9.19
C TRP A 46 13.34 -19.97 -9.32
N ASP A 47 13.92 -20.70 -10.26
CA ASP A 47 13.67 -22.14 -10.40
C ASP A 47 14.55 -22.89 -9.40
N PHE A 48 13.92 -23.44 -8.37
CA PHE A 48 14.58 -24.30 -7.36
C PHE A 48 14.31 -25.80 -7.59
N ALA A 49 13.91 -26.17 -8.81
CA ALA A 49 13.56 -27.56 -9.11
C ALA A 49 14.71 -28.54 -8.78
N ASN A 50 15.94 -28.09 -8.91
CA ASN A 50 17.15 -28.90 -8.65
C ASN A 50 17.72 -28.72 -7.22
N ASP A 51 17.12 -27.89 -6.38
CA ASP A 51 17.57 -27.64 -5.01
C ASP A 51 16.38 -27.49 -4.03
N PRO A 52 15.81 -28.64 -3.61
CA PRO A 52 14.64 -28.63 -2.73
C PRO A 52 14.94 -28.07 -1.34
N GLN A 53 16.18 -28.15 -0.86
CA GLN A 53 16.57 -27.61 0.45
C GLN A 53 16.58 -26.08 0.40
N ARG A 54 17.17 -25.52 -0.64
CA ARG A 54 17.17 -24.06 -0.86
C ARG A 54 15.76 -23.53 -1.08
N ALA A 55 14.93 -24.26 -1.83
CA ALA A 55 13.53 -23.93 -2.01
C ALA A 55 12.77 -23.87 -0.67
N ALA A 56 13.01 -24.84 0.21
CA ALA A 56 12.40 -24.87 1.53
C ALA A 56 12.87 -23.71 2.41
N ALA A 57 14.17 -23.40 2.41
CA ALA A 57 14.74 -22.28 3.16
C ALA A 57 14.19 -20.92 2.70
N VAL A 58 14.07 -20.71 1.39
CA VAL A 58 13.49 -19.48 0.83
C VAL A 58 12.00 -19.35 1.18
N ARG A 59 11.24 -20.45 1.12
CA ARG A 59 9.82 -20.41 1.54
C ARG A 59 9.68 -20.08 3.03
N GLU A 60 10.52 -20.63 3.87
CA GLU A 60 10.49 -20.36 5.31
C GLU A 60 10.88 -18.91 5.61
N ALA A 61 11.96 -18.41 5.02
CA ALA A 61 12.37 -17.01 5.13
C ALA A 61 11.26 -16.05 4.65
N SER A 62 10.64 -16.35 3.51
CA SER A 62 9.53 -15.55 2.98
C SER A 62 8.30 -15.57 3.89
N ARG A 63 8.03 -16.70 4.57
CA ARG A 63 6.96 -16.79 5.55
C ARG A 63 7.26 -15.94 6.78
N ALA A 64 8.47 -16.05 7.32
CA ALA A 64 8.90 -15.26 8.46
C ALA A 64 8.90 -13.76 8.16
N ASP A 65 9.37 -13.36 6.98
CA ASP A 65 9.34 -11.97 6.53
C ASP A 65 7.90 -11.46 6.38
N ARG A 66 7.03 -12.27 5.81
CA ARG A 66 5.61 -11.93 5.66
C ARG A 66 4.93 -11.73 7.01
N GLU A 67 5.17 -12.64 7.96
CA GLU A 67 4.64 -12.54 9.32
C GLU A 67 5.13 -11.27 10.01
N ARG A 68 6.42 -11.02 9.99
CA ARG A 68 7.02 -9.79 10.54
C ARG A 68 6.46 -8.54 9.89
N TYR A 69 6.28 -8.53 8.56
CA TYR A 69 5.78 -7.38 7.84
C TYR A 69 4.29 -7.11 8.11
N LEU A 70 3.46 -8.17 8.13
CA LEU A 70 2.00 -8.04 8.23
C LEU A 70 1.51 -7.91 9.67
N THR A 71 2.14 -8.60 10.62
CA THR A 71 1.64 -8.70 12.00
C THR A 71 2.61 -8.19 13.04
N GLY A 72 3.92 -8.17 12.75
CA GLY A 72 4.93 -7.62 13.66
C GLY A 72 4.68 -6.15 13.95
N GLY A 73 4.85 -5.74 15.22
CA GLY A 73 4.72 -4.34 15.67
C GLY A 73 3.31 -3.76 15.61
N LEU A 74 2.28 -4.56 15.32
CA LEU A 74 0.90 -4.14 15.43
C LEU A 74 0.48 -4.05 16.90
N GLN A 75 -0.02 -2.88 17.31
CA GLN A 75 -0.48 -2.62 18.69
C GLN A 75 -1.96 -2.22 18.66
N PRO A 76 -2.78 -2.72 19.60
CA PRO A 76 -4.18 -2.33 19.68
C PRO A 76 -4.31 -0.90 20.21
N VAL A 77 -5.21 -0.13 19.62
CA VAL A 77 -5.58 1.22 20.07
C VAL A 77 -7.09 1.34 20.10
N ASP A 78 -7.61 1.78 21.23
CA ASP A 78 -9.05 2.03 21.43
C ASP A 78 -9.39 3.47 21.07
N CYS A 79 -10.45 3.66 20.31
CA CYS A 79 -11.00 4.98 20.11
C CYS A 79 -11.60 5.51 21.43
N ARG A 80 -11.10 6.64 21.89
CA ARG A 80 -11.58 7.28 23.14
C ARG A 80 -13.03 7.76 23.08
N PHE A 81 -13.60 7.79 21.88
CA PHE A 81 -14.96 8.27 21.65
C PHE A 81 -15.98 7.15 21.38
N CYS A 82 -15.70 6.25 20.45
CA CYS A 82 -16.64 5.16 20.11
C CYS A 82 -16.22 3.80 20.66
N HIS A 83 -15.13 3.73 21.38
CA HIS A 83 -14.61 2.52 22.08
C HIS A 83 -14.42 1.31 21.17
N VAL A 84 -14.16 1.54 19.89
CA VAL A 84 -13.77 0.48 18.97
C VAL A 84 -12.25 0.33 18.97
N THR A 85 -11.78 -0.90 18.87
CA THR A 85 -10.35 -1.21 18.83
C THR A 85 -9.90 -1.38 17.39
N VAL A 86 -8.79 -0.74 17.01
CA VAL A 86 -8.07 -0.96 15.76
C VAL A 86 -6.66 -1.42 16.07
N THR A 87 -5.95 -1.99 15.08
CA THR A 87 -4.54 -2.28 15.23
C THR A 87 -3.70 -1.25 14.47
N VAL A 88 -2.65 -0.77 15.11
CA VAL A 88 -1.82 0.32 14.61
C VAL A 88 -0.36 -0.12 14.57
N LYS A 89 0.34 0.22 13.51
CA LYS A 89 1.79 0.04 13.39
C LYS A 89 2.43 1.37 13.03
N ARG A 90 3.45 1.75 13.79
CA ARG A 90 4.25 2.94 13.49
C ARG A 90 5.50 2.55 12.72
N HIS A 91 5.65 3.12 11.52
CA HIS A 91 6.81 2.92 10.67
C HIS A 91 7.85 4.06 10.82
N GLY A 92 7.51 5.11 11.55
CA GLY A 92 8.37 6.26 11.79
C GLY A 92 7.56 7.53 12.05
N PRO A 93 8.25 8.69 12.24
CA PRO A 93 7.60 9.97 12.45
C PRO A 93 6.66 10.30 11.29
N GLY A 94 5.37 10.47 11.59
CA GLY A 94 4.36 10.82 10.59
C GLY A 94 3.89 9.68 9.70
N HIS A 95 4.36 8.45 9.89
CA HIS A 95 3.92 7.29 9.10
C HIS A 95 3.33 6.21 10.00
N THR A 96 2.02 6.16 10.04
CA THR A 96 1.25 5.22 10.87
C THR A 96 0.27 4.44 10.00
N ALA A 97 0.39 3.11 10.02
CA ALA A 97 -0.59 2.22 9.40
C ALA A 97 -1.69 1.87 10.40
N VAL A 98 -2.93 1.96 9.98
CA VAL A 98 -4.10 1.63 10.81
C VAL A 98 -4.91 0.55 10.14
N GLN A 99 -5.11 -0.57 10.82
CA GLN A 99 -5.90 -1.69 10.33
C GLN A 99 -7.26 -1.72 11.05
N TRP A 100 -8.30 -1.57 10.25
CA TRP A 100 -9.68 -1.66 10.69
C TRP A 100 -10.20 -3.08 10.46
N ASN A 101 -10.73 -3.70 11.50
CA ASN A 101 -11.47 -4.94 11.36
C ASN A 101 -12.96 -4.66 11.10
N THR A 102 -13.69 -5.68 10.67
CA THR A 102 -15.11 -5.57 10.33
C THR A 102 -15.94 -5.09 11.52
N GLU A 103 -15.66 -5.58 12.73
CA GLU A 103 -16.37 -5.20 13.94
C GLU A 103 -16.17 -3.70 14.25
N ALA A 104 -14.93 -3.21 14.19
CA ALA A 104 -14.63 -1.81 14.42
C ALA A 104 -15.34 -0.88 13.43
N VAL A 105 -15.38 -1.26 12.14
CA VAL A 105 -16.12 -0.50 11.12
C VAL A 105 -17.63 -0.51 11.40
N GLN A 106 -18.18 -1.64 11.82
CA GLN A 106 -19.61 -1.75 12.11
C GLN A 106 -20.03 -0.93 13.34
N ARG A 107 -19.22 -0.91 14.38
CA ARG A 107 -19.53 -0.27 15.67
C ARG A 107 -19.12 1.20 15.75
N CYS A 108 -18.22 1.67 14.88
CA CYS A 108 -17.76 3.05 14.90
C CYS A 108 -18.90 4.02 14.56
N ALA A 109 -19.13 5.00 15.42
CA ALA A 109 -20.16 6.01 15.25
C ALA A 109 -20.01 6.81 13.94
N HIS A 110 -18.79 7.20 13.58
CA HIS A 110 -18.50 7.89 12.33
C HIS A 110 -18.94 7.08 11.10
N PHE A 111 -18.59 5.79 11.04
CA PHE A 111 -19.01 4.94 9.93
C PHE A 111 -20.52 4.62 9.96
N ALA A 112 -21.14 4.63 11.13
CA ALA A 112 -22.61 4.52 11.24
C ALA A 112 -23.31 5.72 10.61
N GLU A 113 -22.82 6.94 10.84
CA GLU A 113 -23.33 8.16 10.22
C GLU A 113 -23.16 8.14 8.69
N VAL A 114 -21.98 7.69 8.21
CA VAL A 114 -21.74 7.53 6.77
C VAL A 114 -22.75 6.57 6.13
N ARG A 115 -22.98 5.41 6.75
CA ARG A 115 -23.98 4.45 6.25
C ARG A 115 -25.40 5.02 6.28
N ALA A 116 -25.76 5.72 7.36
CA ALA A 116 -27.08 6.33 7.48
C ALA A 116 -27.36 7.40 6.41
N SER A 117 -26.32 8.08 5.94
CA SER A 117 -26.41 9.04 4.84
C SER A 117 -26.30 8.41 3.44
N GLY A 118 -26.22 7.07 3.34
CA GLY A 118 -26.07 6.35 2.08
C GLY A 118 -24.64 6.37 1.50
N GLY A 119 -23.66 6.75 2.30
CA GLY A 119 -22.24 6.77 1.91
C GLY A 119 -21.58 5.39 1.93
N ASP A 120 -20.49 5.28 1.17
CA ASP A 120 -19.64 4.07 1.13
C ASP A 120 -18.50 4.20 2.14
N THR A 121 -18.51 3.34 3.16
CA THR A 121 -17.48 3.33 4.20
C THR A 121 -16.10 2.93 3.68
N ALA A 122 -16.02 2.17 2.59
CA ALA A 122 -14.74 1.77 1.99
C ALA A 122 -14.03 2.94 1.29
N ARG A 123 -14.77 3.96 0.89
CA ARG A 123 -14.27 5.18 0.24
C ARG A 123 -14.21 6.39 1.17
N THR A 124 -14.66 6.23 2.40
CA THR A 124 -14.68 7.29 3.38
C THR A 124 -13.35 7.36 4.12
N ARG A 125 -12.94 8.57 4.48
CA ARG A 125 -11.78 8.77 5.35
C ARG A 125 -12.00 8.08 6.69
N ALA A 126 -10.90 7.63 7.30
CA ALA A 126 -10.94 7.06 8.64
C ALA A 126 -11.58 8.02 9.65
N CYS A 127 -12.11 7.45 10.72
CA CYS A 127 -12.73 8.21 11.81
C CYS A 127 -11.74 9.25 12.39
N PRO A 128 -12.04 10.56 12.37
CA PRO A 128 -11.14 11.59 12.90
C PRO A 128 -10.87 11.41 14.39
N LYS A 129 -11.85 10.90 15.16
CA LYS A 129 -11.69 10.63 16.59
C LYS A 129 -10.75 9.47 16.89
N MET A 130 -10.63 8.53 15.95
CA MET A 130 -9.61 7.48 16.03
C MET A 130 -8.22 8.07 15.76
N SER A 131 -8.06 8.97 14.80
CA SER A 131 -6.80 9.67 14.58
C SER A 131 -6.34 10.43 15.82
N ASP A 132 -7.24 11.20 16.43
CA ASP A 132 -6.97 11.90 17.71
C ASP A 132 -6.55 10.93 18.83
N SER A 133 -7.17 9.72 18.87
CA SER A 133 -6.83 8.69 19.87
C SER A 133 -5.46 8.07 19.64
N ILE A 134 -5.07 7.87 18.39
CA ILE A 134 -3.74 7.39 18.00
C ILE A 134 -2.69 8.43 18.36
N ASP A 135 -2.90 9.71 18.02
CA ASP A 135 -1.98 10.79 18.34
C ASP A 135 -1.78 10.92 19.87
N HIS A 136 -2.84 10.75 20.64
CA HIS A 136 -2.77 10.72 22.09
C HIS A 136 -1.95 9.51 22.59
N ALA A 137 -2.19 8.31 22.06
CA ALA A 137 -1.45 7.12 22.42
C ALA A 137 0.07 7.23 22.11
N VAL A 138 0.40 7.92 21.03
CA VAL A 138 1.78 8.27 20.67
C VAL A 138 2.37 9.24 21.68
N ALA A 139 1.66 10.31 22.03
CA ALA A 139 2.13 11.32 22.97
C ALA A 139 2.35 10.76 24.39
N GLU A 140 1.54 9.77 24.80
CA GLU A 140 1.68 9.07 26.07
C GLU A 140 2.72 7.92 26.06
N GLY A 141 3.30 7.61 24.89
CA GLY A 141 4.29 6.55 24.74
C GLY A 141 3.72 5.13 24.73
N TYR A 142 2.39 4.97 24.55
CA TYR A 142 1.77 3.65 24.40
C TYR A 142 2.04 3.03 23.03
N LEU A 143 2.24 3.86 22.01
CA LEU A 143 2.63 3.43 20.67
C LEU A 143 4.11 3.74 20.44
N THR A 144 4.92 2.71 20.42
CA THR A 144 6.35 2.81 20.14
C THR A 144 6.63 2.58 18.65
N GLU A 145 7.67 3.25 18.13
CA GLU A 145 8.18 2.96 16.79
C GLU A 145 8.91 1.62 16.82
N GLU A 146 8.63 0.78 15.84
CA GLU A 146 9.43 -0.42 15.63
C GLU A 146 10.77 0.01 15.03
N HIS A 147 11.84 -0.07 15.82
CA HIS A 147 13.19 0.08 15.30
C HIS A 147 13.46 -1.13 14.42
N GLN A 148 13.58 -0.92 13.14
CA GLN A 148 14.11 -1.92 12.21
C GLN A 148 15.64 -1.89 12.39
N ASP A 149 16.16 -2.86 13.14
CA ASP A 149 17.58 -3.17 13.13
C ASP A 149 17.98 -3.85 11.82
#